data_ea6ed937fd51d058228a2a603cb20f2f
#
_entry.id   ea6ed937fd51d058228a2a603cb20f2f
#
_cell.length_a   1.000
_cell.length_b   1.000
_cell.length_c   1.000
_cell.angle_alpha   90.00
_cell.angle_beta   90.00
_cell.angle_gamma   90.00
#
_symmetry.space_group_name_H-M   'P 1'
#
loop_
_entity.id
_entity.type
_entity.pdbx_description
1 polymer ?
#
loop_
_entity_poly.entity_id
_entity_poly.type
_entity_poly.pdbx_seq_one_letter_code
_entity_poly.pdbx_strand_id
1 'polypeptide(L)'
;MKPASSGKTGKSYQKERIKKKKKIYFIYVTFGSLNEAKRLGSKLVKNKLAACTNIIPTIYSTYVWKNKTMMDKECSMIVKTSKSKVKAAIKFIAKKHTYECPAVSAFPIDFAHVDFQKWINEQTKS
;
A
#
# COMPACT_ATOMS: atom_id res chain seq x y z
N MET A 1 5.46 -3.58 10.63
CA MET A 1 4.95 -4.94 10.55
C MET A 1 5.07 -5.58 11.90
N LYS A 2 4.79 -6.84 12.00
CA LYS A 2 4.86 -7.49 13.28
C LYS A 2 6.30 -7.62 13.77
N PRO A 3 6.50 -7.67 15.09
CA PRO A 3 7.83 -7.83 15.66
C PRO A 3 8.40 -9.20 15.31
N ALA A 4 9.70 -9.33 15.47
CA ALA A 4 10.38 -10.58 15.25
C ALA A 4 9.77 -11.66 16.15
N SER A 5 9.61 -12.84 15.58
CA SER A 5 9.02 -13.95 16.30
C SER A 5 10.10 -14.81 16.91
N SER A 6 9.96 -15.09 18.21
CA SER A 6 10.89 -15.99 18.86
C SER A 6 10.71 -17.43 18.41
N GLY A 7 9.55 -17.74 17.83
CA GLY A 7 9.30 -19.07 17.31
C GLY A 7 9.95 -19.35 15.97
N LYS A 8 10.54 -18.33 15.38
CA LYS A 8 11.17 -18.49 14.09
C LYS A 8 12.56 -19.07 14.26
N THR A 9 12.72 -20.31 13.89
CA THR A 9 14.01 -20.99 13.99
C THR A 9 14.61 -21.12 12.61
N GLY A 10 15.89 -21.42 12.56
CA GLY A 10 16.58 -21.60 11.30
C GLY A 10 15.97 -22.70 10.44
N LYS A 11 15.46 -23.72 11.05
CA LYS A 11 14.90 -24.84 10.32
C LYS A 11 13.61 -24.51 9.59
N SER A 12 12.86 -23.58 10.11
CA SER A 12 11.61 -23.23 9.46
C SER A 12 11.83 -22.33 8.27
N TYR A 13 13.04 -21.85 8.06
CA TYR A 13 13.37 -21.09 6.88
C TYR A 13 13.72 -22.04 5.77
N GLN A 14 12.78 -22.28 4.94
CA GLN A 14 13.02 -23.17 3.83
C GLN A 14 13.69 -22.45 2.69
N LYS A 15 14.27 -23.22 1.81
CA LYS A 15 15.02 -22.68 0.69
C LYS A 15 14.22 -21.74 -0.18
N GLU A 16 12.96 -21.96 -0.31
CA GLU A 16 12.18 -21.19 -1.26
C GLU A 16 11.19 -20.29 -0.61
N ARG A 17 11.70 -19.44 0.31
CA ARG A 17 10.85 -18.45 0.96
C ARG A 17 10.58 -17.26 0.06
N ILE A 18 11.32 -17.14 -1.03
CA ILE A 18 11.13 -16.06 -1.99
C ILE A 18 10.63 -16.67 -3.29
N LYS A 19 9.46 -16.23 -3.74
CA LYS A 19 8.88 -16.76 -4.95
C LYS A 19 8.36 -15.66 -5.84
N LYS A 20 8.40 -15.89 -7.15
CA LYS A 20 7.78 -15.03 -8.11
C LYS A 20 6.28 -15.27 -8.08
N LYS A 21 5.55 -14.35 -7.48
CA LYS A 21 4.10 -14.45 -7.35
C LYS A 21 3.46 -13.13 -7.72
N LYS A 22 2.32 -13.19 -8.38
CA LYS A 22 1.55 -11.98 -8.68
C LYS A 22 0.26 -11.98 -7.88
N LYS A 23 0.36 -12.36 -6.60
CA LYS A 23 -0.78 -12.44 -5.70
C LYS A 23 -0.96 -11.20 -4.86
N ILE A 24 0.06 -10.37 -4.79
CA ILE A 24 -0.02 -9.14 -3.99
C ILE A 24 0.34 -7.94 -4.86
N TYR A 25 -0.19 -6.80 -4.43
CA TYR A 25 0.00 -5.54 -5.14
C TYR A 25 0.34 -4.45 -4.14
N PHE A 26 1.13 -3.50 -4.58
CA PHE A 26 1.37 -2.27 -3.83
C PHE A 26 0.69 -1.14 -4.58
N ILE A 27 -0.02 -0.30 -3.84
CA ILE A 27 -0.64 0.90 -4.38
C ILE A 27 0.15 2.09 -3.87
N TYR A 28 0.50 2.99 -4.76
CA TYR A 28 1.16 4.23 -4.38
C TYR A 28 0.21 5.38 -4.59
N VAL A 29 0.06 6.23 -3.58
CA VAL A 29 -0.84 7.37 -3.65
C VAL A 29 -0.26 8.53 -2.85
N THR A 30 -0.48 9.76 -3.32
CA THR A 30 -0.04 10.96 -2.62
C THR A 30 -1.24 11.70 -2.06
N PHE A 31 -1.00 12.45 -0.99
CA PHE A 31 -2.03 13.21 -0.28
C PHE A 31 -1.51 14.59 0.06
N GLY A 32 -2.44 15.54 0.16
CA GLY A 32 -2.10 16.89 0.59
C GLY A 32 -1.93 17.03 2.08
N SER A 33 -2.41 16.05 2.87
CA SER A 33 -2.35 16.15 4.32
C SER A 33 -2.04 14.79 4.94
N LEU A 34 -1.19 14.83 5.96
CA LEU A 34 -0.83 13.63 6.70
C LEU A 34 -2.05 13.02 7.39
N ASN A 35 -2.94 13.86 7.90
CA ASN A 35 -4.14 13.39 8.57
C ASN A 35 -5.06 12.64 7.62
N GLU A 36 -5.19 13.11 6.40
CA GLU A 36 -5.99 12.43 5.39
C GLU A 36 -5.42 11.05 5.10
N ALA A 37 -4.10 10.97 4.91
CA ALA A 37 -3.43 9.70 4.66
C ALA A 37 -3.66 8.71 5.79
N LYS A 38 -3.49 9.18 7.03
CA LYS A 38 -3.69 8.31 8.20
C LYS A 38 -5.13 7.81 8.28
N ARG A 39 -6.08 8.69 8.02
CA ARG A 39 -7.50 8.33 8.08
C ARG A 39 -7.87 7.31 7.03
N LEU A 40 -7.45 7.54 5.79
CA LEU A 40 -7.74 6.63 4.70
C LEU A 40 -7.02 5.30 4.88
N GLY A 41 -5.76 5.35 5.30
CA GLY A 41 -5.00 4.14 5.56
C GLY A 41 -5.65 3.26 6.61
N SER A 42 -6.12 3.86 7.69
CA SER A 42 -6.82 3.15 8.74
C SER A 42 -8.10 2.50 8.22
N LYS A 43 -8.87 3.22 7.42
CA LYS A 43 -10.11 2.68 6.87
C LYS A 43 -9.85 1.53 5.91
N LEU A 44 -8.81 1.64 5.10
CA LEU A 44 -8.45 0.55 4.19
C LEU A 44 -8.17 -0.74 4.94
N VAL A 45 -7.41 -0.65 6.01
CA VAL A 45 -7.06 -1.82 6.80
C VAL A 45 -8.29 -2.37 7.55
N LYS A 46 -9.07 -1.49 8.15
CA LYS A 46 -10.27 -1.91 8.88
C LYS A 46 -11.28 -2.60 7.98
N ASN A 47 -11.37 -2.18 6.73
CA ASN A 47 -12.31 -2.76 5.77
C ASN A 47 -11.71 -3.91 4.97
N LYS A 48 -10.54 -4.37 5.36
CA LYS A 48 -9.85 -5.49 4.71
C LYS A 48 -9.54 -5.26 3.24
N LEU A 49 -9.42 -4.00 2.86
CA LEU A 49 -9.00 -3.62 1.53
C LEU A 49 -7.48 -3.54 1.43
N ALA A 50 -6.81 -3.55 2.56
CA ALA A 50 -5.36 -3.56 2.64
C ALA A 50 -4.93 -4.35 3.85
N ALA A 51 -3.76 -4.99 3.74
CA ALA A 51 -3.15 -5.67 4.87
C ALA A 51 -2.41 -4.67 5.75
N CYS A 52 -1.74 -3.72 5.12
CA CYS A 52 -1.06 -2.66 5.85
C CYS A 52 -0.81 -1.48 4.92
N THR A 53 -0.51 -0.34 5.55
CA THR A 53 -0.12 0.86 4.83
C THR A 53 1.13 1.43 5.47
N ASN A 54 1.98 2.03 4.64
CA ASN A 54 3.15 2.76 5.10
C ASN A 54 3.02 4.18 4.61
N ILE A 55 3.23 5.14 5.49
CA ILE A 55 3.11 6.55 5.15
C ILE A 55 4.48 7.20 5.20
N ILE A 56 4.81 7.93 4.15
CA ILE A 56 6.00 8.76 4.09
C ILE A 56 5.52 10.18 4.33
N PRO A 57 5.84 10.78 5.48
CA PRO A 57 5.22 12.03 5.91
C PRO A 57 5.46 13.22 4.98
N THR A 58 6.60 13.25 4.32
CA THR A 58 6.96 14.42 3.52
C THR A 58 7.63 14.00 2.24
N ILE A 59 7.04 14.43 1.13
CA ILE A 59 7.68 14.37 -0.19
C ILE A 59 7.49 15.73 -0.83
N TYR A 60 8.32 16.04 -1.82
CA TYR A 60 8.21 17.27 -2.58
C TYR A 60 7.88 16.89 -4.01
N SER A 61 6.77 17.40 -4.51
CA SER A 61 6.26 17.05 -5.83
C SER A 61 6.30 18.26 -6.74
N THR A 62 6.86 18.09 -7.92
CA THR A 62 6.89 19.14 -8.95
C THR A 62 6.08 18.66 -10.14
N TYR A 63 5.14 19.47 -10.57
CA TYR A 63 4.23 19.06 -11.63
C TYR A 63 3.62 20.30 -12.30
N VAL A 64 2.98 20.09 -13.45
CA VAL A 64 2.29 21.15 -14.15
C VAL A 64 0.79 20.97 -13.92
N TRP A 65 0.15 22.02 -13.48
CA TRP A 65 -1.30 22.03 -13.29
C TRP A 65 -1.84 23.34 -13.86
N LYS A 66 -2.76 23.21 -14.83
CA LYS A 66 -3.36 24.36 -15.50
C LYS A 66 -2.30 25.33 -16.03
N ASN A 67 -1.32 24.79 -16.74
CA ASN A 67 -0.24 25.49 -17.39
C ASN A 67 0.75 26.19 -16.47
N LYS A 68 0.74 25.85 -15.19
CA LYS A 68 1.71 26.40 -14.24
C LYS A 68 2.53 25.26 -13.62
N THR A 69 3.82 25.53 -13.47
CA THR A 69 4.70 24.61 -12.75
C THR A 69 4.49 24.83 -11.27
N MET A 70 4.11 23.76 -10.60
CA MET A 70 3.84 23.79 -9.17
C MET A 70 4.89 22.97 -8.44
N MET A 71 5.18 23.34 -7.21
CA MET A 71 5.99 22.52 -6.32
C MET A 71 5.29 22.51 -4.97
N ASP A 72 4.85 21.34 -4.56
CA ASP A 72 4.09 21.19 -3.34
C ASP A 72 4.74 20.20 -2.41
N LYS A 73 4.54 20.44 -1.14
CA LYS A 73 4.89 19.49 -0.10
C LYS A 73 3.68 18.60 0.11
N GLU A 74 3.91 17.30 -0.02
CA GLU A 74 2.84 16.32 0.14
C GLU A 74 3.30 15.19 1.06
N CYS A 75 2.44 14.23 1.30
CA CYS A 75 2.85 12.96 1.84
C CYS A 75 2.43 11.86 0.89
N SER A 76 3.01 10.69 1.05
CA SER A 76 2.65 9.55 0.22
C SER A 76 2.33 8.35 1.09
N MET A 77 1.63 7.39 0.50
CA MET A 77 1.27 6.17 1.19
C MET A 77 1.45 4.99 0.25
N ILE A 78 2.05 3.95 0.78
CA ILE A 78 2.14 2.67 0.09
C ILE A 78 1.14 1.74 0.75
N VAL A 79 0.21 1.22 -0.05
CA VAL A 79 -0.83 0.31 0.42
C VAL A 79 -0.48 -1.08 -0.07
N LYS A 80 -0.45 -2.04 0.83
CA LYS A 80 -0.09 -3.41 0.48
C LYS A 80 -1.33 -4.27 0.57
N THR A 81 -1.70 -4.90 -0.55
CA THR A 81 -2.95 -5.62 -0.61
C THR A 81 -2.85 -6.83 -1.54
N SER A 82 -3.90 -7.62 -1.58
CA SER A 82 -3.99 -8.80 -2.40
C SER A 82 -4.52 -8.49 -3.80
N LYS A 83 -4.28 -9.40 -4.72
CA LYS A 83 -4.82 -9.27 -6.06
C LYS A 83 -6.34 -9.16 -6.05
N SER A 84 -6.99 -9.87 -5.14
CA SER A 84 -8.45 -9.86 -5.09
C SER A 84 -9.03 -8.55 -4.59
N LYS A 85 -8.22 -7.73 -3.91
CA LYS A 85 -8.71 -6.49 -3.31
C LYS A 85 -8.17 -5.22 -3.96
N VAL A 86 -7.17 -5.33 -4.82
CA VAL A 86 -6.48 -4.14 -5.33
C VAL A 86 -7.42 -3.17 -6.05
N LYS A 87 -8.32 -3.68 -6.87
CA LYS A 87 -9.25 -2.81 -7.60
C LYS A 87 -10.20 -2.09 -6.67
N ALA A 88 -10.73 -2.82 -5.69
CA ALA A 88 -11.64 -2.23 -4.70
C ALA A 88 -10.92 -1.18 -3.86
N ALA A 89 -9.66 -1.44 -3.51
CA ALA A 89 -8.87 -0.48 -2.75
C ALA A 89 -8.64 0.80 -3.55
N ILE A 90 -8.30 0.69 -4.82
CA ILE A 90 -8.11 1.87 -5.67
C ILE A 90 -9.40 2.68 -5.77
N LYS A 91 -10.52 2.02 -5.97
CA LYS A 91 -11.81 2.69 -6.03
C LYS A 91 -12.14 3.42 -4.74
N PHE A 92 -11.89 2.76 -3.62
CA PHE A 92 -12.13 3.36 -2.31
C PHE A 92 -11.28 4.62 -2.12
N ILE A 93 -10.00 4.53 -2.43
CA ILE A 93 -9.09 5.67 -2.31
C ILE A 93 -9.55 6.81 -3.19
N ALA A 94 -9.80 6.53 -4.46
CA ALA A 94 -10.19 7.58 -5.41
C ALA A 94 -11.48 8.27 -5.01
N LYS A 95 -12.44 7.50 -4.49
CA LYS A 95 -13.72 8.06 -4.08
C LYS A 95 -13.60 8.96 -2.86
N LYS A 96 -12.71 8.62 -1.93
CA LYS A 96 -12.58 9.36 -0.68
C LYS A 96 -11.52 10.45 -0.72
N HIS A 97 -10.70 10.48 -1.75
CA HIS A 97 -9.59 11.43 -1.84
C HIS A 97 -10.10 12.85 -2.04
N THR A 98 -9.39 13.82 -1.46
CA THR A 98 -9.79 15.22 -1.58
C THR A 98 -9.34 15.85 -2.89
N TYR A 99 -8.36 15.26 -3.57
CA TYR A 99 -7.89 15.81 -4.84
C TYR A 99 -8.90 15.57 -5.94
N GLU A 100 -8.98 16.51 -6.86
CA GLU A 100 -9.78 16.38 -8.05
C GLU A 100 -9.28 15.22 -8.91
N CYS A 101 -7.97 15.07 -9.00
CA CYS A 101 -7.33 14.01 -9.76
C CYS A 101 -6.28 13.32 -8.89
N PRO A 102 -6.68 12.35 -8.08
CA PRO A 102 -5.72 11.69 -7.19
C PRO A 102 -4.76 10.83 -7.98
N ALA A 103 -3.47 10.91 -7.61
CA ALA A 103 -2.44 10.09 -8.23
C ALA A 103 -2.41 8.74 -7.51
N VAL A 104 -3.19 7.82 -8.03
CA VAL A 104 -3.31 6.47 -7.46
C VAL A 104 -2.94 5.47 -8.53
N SER A 105 -1.96 4.64 -8.25
CA SER A 105 -1.57 3.59 -9.18
C SER A 105 -1.11 2.36 -8.41
N ALA A 106 -1.23 1.21 -9.03
CA ALA A 106 -0.84 -0.04 -8.40
C ALA A 106 0.10 -0.79 -9.31
N PHE A 107 0.96 -1.58 -8.71
CA PHE A 107 1.87 -2.43 -9.46
C PHE A 107 1.95 -3.79 -8.79
N PRO A 108 2.06 -4.85 -9.61
CA PRO A 108 2.20 -6.20 -9.06
C PRO A 108 3.58 -6.40 -8.48
N ILE A 109 3.65 -7.21 -7.45
CA ILE A 109 4.91 -7.57 -6.83
C ILE A 109 5.31 -8.95 -7.36
N ASP A 110 6.37 -8.99 -8.14
CA ASP A 110 6.82 -10.23 -8.75
C ASP A 110 7.45 -11.19 -7.75
N PHE A 111 8.22 -10.67 -6.81
CA PHE A 111 8.94 -11.49 -5.84
C PHE A 111 8.69 -10.96 -4.44
N ALA A 112 8.38 -11.84 -3.52
CA ALA A 112 8.19 -11.49 -2.14
C ALA A 112 8.38 -12.73 -1.28
N HIS A 113 8.73 -12.50 -0.03
CA HIS A 113 8.84 -13.59 0.94
C HIS A 113 7.49 -14.28 1.06
N VAL A 114 7.50 -15.60 1.05
CA VAL A 114 6.27 -16.41 1.04
C VAL A 114 5.37 -16.11 2.22
N ASP A 115 5.94 -16.00 3.41
CA ASP A 115 5.13 -15.75 4.60
C ASP A 115 4.49 -14.36 4.56
N PHE A 116 5.18 -13.40 3.97
CA PHE A 116 4.63 -12.06 3.80
C PHE A 116 3.43 -12.08 2.85
N GLN A 117 3.56 -12.81 1.75
CA GLN A 117 2.44 -12.94 0.80
C GLN A 117 1.25 -13.61 1.47
N LYS A 118 1.49 -14.67 2.23
CA LYS A 118 0.43 -15.35 2.95
C LYS A 118 -0.26 -14.42 3.94
N TRP A 119 0.52 -13.64 4.65
CA TRP A 119 -0.02 -12.70 5.63
C TRP A 119 -0.91 -11.66 4.96
N ILE A 120 -0.46 -11.07 3.83
CA ILE A 120 -1.26 -10.09 3.12
C ILE A 120 -2.58 -10.71 2.66
N ASN A 121 -2.52 -11.90 2.09
CA ASN A 121 -3.74 -12.54 1.61
C ASN A 121 -4.68 -12.88 2.76
N GLU A 122 -4.15 -13.30 3.89
CA GLU A 122 -4.95 -13.62 5.06
C GLU A 122 -5.65 -12.39 5.62
N GLN A 123 -4.92 -11.27 5.71
CA GLN A 123 -5.49 -10.04 6.29
C GLN A 123 -6.54 -9.40 5.40
N THR A 124 -6.53 -9.67 4.12
CA THR A 124 -7.50 -9.10 3.18
C THR A 124 -8.60 -10.07 2.82
N LYS A 125 -8.63 -11.21 3.43
CA LYS A 125 -9.65 -12.22 3.18
C LYS A 125 -11.01 -11.74 3.68
N SER A 126 -12.02 -11.88 2.88
CA SER A 126 -13.38 -11.47 3.22
C SER A 126 -14.05 -12.45 4.15
#